data_5a63317df7041061fe17270192d72737
#
_entry.id   5a63317df7041061fe17270192d72737
#
_cell.length_a   1.000
_cell.length_b   1.000
_cell.length_c   1.000
_cell.angle_alpha   90.00
_cell.angle_beta   90.00
_cell.angle_gamma   90.00
#
_symmetry.space_group_name_H-M   'P 1'
#
loop_
_entity.id
_entity.type
_entity.pdbx_description
1 polymer ?
#
loop_
_entity_poly.entity_id
_entity_poly.type
_entity_poly.pdbx_seq_one_letter_code
_entity_poly.pdbx_strand_id
1 'polypeptide(L)'
;MKKLLLWLTALLAAVGLGILAPGPASAATSYCGLQWGSLAKAQGPLSTAPVTSVRTGQHYCFDRMVVDLNGPVKGYTVRYVPEVIQDGSGFTIPVQGRARLQVTVNAPSYDQNGNVTYNPAAKAELSNVAGYQTFRQVVYAGSFEGYTSIGLGVRARLPFRVLTLDGPGSGSRLIVDVAHFW
;
A
#
# COMPACT_ATOMS: atom_id res chain seq x y z
N MET A 1 -7.00 -26.51 69.71
CA MET A 1 -6.01 -26.96 68.71
C MET A 1 -6.58 -27.16 67.29
N LYS A 2 -7.79 -27.69 67.11
CA LYS A 2 -8.36 -27.90 65.76
C LYS A 2 -8.70 -26.63 64.99
N LYS A 3 -8.99 -25.52 65.62
CA LYS A 3 -9.31 -24.26 64.95
C LYS A 3 -8.08 -23.49 64.45
N LEU A 4 -6.89 -23.73 65.02
CA LEU A 4 -5.65 -23.09 64.60
C LEU A 4 -5.10 -23.70 63.28
N LEU A 5 -5.33 -25.00 63.06
CA LEU A 5 -4.88 -25.68 61.84
C LEU A 5 -5.68 -25.23 60.61
N LEU A 6 -6.97 -24.88 60.75
CA LEU A 6 -7.81 -24.43 59.65
C LEU A 6 -7.41 -23.04 59.09
N TRP A 7 -6.83 -22.19 59.94
CA TRP A 7 -6.36 -20.86 59.52
C TRP A 7 -5.01 -20.90 58.79
N LEU A 8 -4.17 -21.87 59.13
CA LEU A 8 -2.86 -22.04 58.47
C LEU A 8 -3.00 -22.62 57.05
N THR A 9 -4.01 -23.48 56.79
CA THR A 9 -4.23 -24.01 55.44
C THR A 9 -4.85 -23.00 54.50
N ALA A 10 -5.66 -22.03 55.00
CA ALA A 10 -6.22 -20.94 54.19
C ALA A 10 -5.17 -19.94 53.75
N LEU A 11 -4.12 -19.70 54.56
CA LEU A 11 -3.03 -18.78 54.22
C LEU A 11 -2.06 -19.37 53.14
N LEU A 12 -1.86 -20.69 53.13
CA LEU A 12 -0.99 -21.33 52.12
C LEU A 12 -1.65 -21.43 50.73
N ALA A 13 -3.01 -21.45 50.63
CA ALA A 13 -3.71 -21.44 49.36
C ALA A 13 -3.73 -20.06 48.65
N ALA A 14 -3.56 -18.98 49.42
CA ALA A 14 -3.56 -17.61 48.85
C ALA A 14 -2.20 -17.21 48.25
N VAL A 15 -1.10 -17.90 48.56
CA VAL A 15 0.25 -17.60 48.04
C VAL A 15 0.54 -18.28 46.71
N GLY A 16 -0.27 -19.27 46.31
CA GLY A 16 -0.08 -20.05 45.08
C GLY A 16 -0.68 -19.45 43.81
N LEU A 17 -1.47 -18.37 43.89
CA LEU A 17 -2.03 -17.67 42.72
C LEU A 17 -1.22 -16.40 42.32
N GLY A 18 0.04 -16.34 42.72
CA GLY A 18 0.93 -15.24 42.43
C GLY A 18 1.55 -15.32 41.05
N ILE A 19 1.09 -14.44 40.17
CA ILE A 19 1.92 -13.78 39.17
C ILE A 19 2.29 -14.66 37.96
N LEU A 20 1.33 -14.98 37.12
CA LEU A 20 1.56 -14.98 35.67
C LEU A 20 1.40 -13.53 35.20
N ALA A 21 2.31 -12.63 35.55
CA ALA A 21 2.43 -11.37 34.87
C ALA A 21 2.81 -11.68 33.43
N PRO A 22 2.02 -11.29 32.41
CA PRO A 22 2.47 -11.37 31.03
C PRO A 22 3.77 -10.57 30.95
N GLY A 23 4.87 -11.24 30.61
CA GLY A 23 6.14 -10.58 30.36
C GLY A 23 5.93 -9.48 29.32
N PRO A 24 6.72 -8.39 29.34
CA PRO A 24 6.62 -7.34 28.35
C PRO A 24 6.75 -8.00 26.97
N ALA A 25 5.68 -7.90 26.16
CA ALA A 25 5.73 -8.31 24.76
C ALA A 25 6.83 -7.48 24.11
N SER A 26 7.97 -8.10 23.82
CA SER A 26 9.05 -7.46 23.07
C SER A 26 8.49 -7.14 21.68
N ALA A 27 8.16 -5.88 21.43
CA ALA A 27 7.77 -5.43 20.11
C ALA A 27 8.96 -5.71 19.17
N ALA A 28 8.77 -6.63 18.23
CA ALA A 28 9.79 -6.88 17.21
C ALA A 28 10.12 -5.54 16.54
N THR A 29 11.41 -5.21 16.47
CA THR A 29 11.86 -4.00 15.76
C THR A 29 11.43 -4.12 14.30
N SER A 30 10.61 -3.18 13.85
CA SER A 30 10.15 -3.15 12.45
C SER A 30 11.35 -3.04 11.50
N TYR A 31 11.30 -3.76 10.38
CA TYR A 31 12.34 -3.68 9.34
C TYR A 31 12.56 -2.23 8.90
N CYS A 32 13.78 -1.75 8.95
CA CYS A 32 14.15 -0.35 8.63
C CYS A 32 13.34 0.72 9.41
N GLY A 33 12.77 0.42 10.57
CA GLY A 33 11.90 1.34 11.31
C GLY A 33 10.56 1.63 10.63
N LEU A 34 10.13 0.83 9.64
CA LEU A 34 8.91 1.06 8.88
C LEU A 34 7.67 0.57 9.64
N GLN A 35 6.69 1.46 9.89
CA GLN A 35 5.44 1.18 10.59
C GLN A 35 4.22 1.48 9.70
N TRP A 36 4.21 1.01 8.45
CA TRP A 36 3.21 1.44 7.47
C TRP A 36 1.91 0.64 7.46
N GLY A 37 1.94 -0.61 7.86
CA GLY A 37 0.79 -1.52 7.76
C GLY A 37 0.36 -1.82 6.32
N SER A 38 -0.61 -2.75 6.17
CA SER A 38 -1.10 -3.22 4.87
C SER A 38 -2.60 -2.95 4.63
N LEU A 39 -3.23 -2.11 5.46
CA LEU A 39 -4.63 -1.71 5.26
C LEU A 39 -4.76 -0.69 4.14
N ALA A 40 -5.97 -0.60 3.56
CA ALA A 40 -6.28 0.36 2.51
C ALA A 40 -5.97 1.81 2.94
N LYS A 41 -5.51 2.61 1.98
CA LYS A 41 -5.26 4.04 2.14
C LYS A 41 -6.01 4.78 1.06
N ALA A 42 -6.78 5.79 1.46
CA ALA A 42 -7.57 6.61 0.54
C ALA A 42 -7.60 8.05 1.01
N GLN A 43 -7.70 8.96 0.07
CA GLN A 43 -7.78 10.39 0.32
C GLN A 43 -8.53 11.09 -0.82
N GLY A 44 -9.27 12.10 -0.47
CA GLY A 44 -9.69 13.25 -1.26
C GLY A 44 -10.56 13.02 -2.48
N PRO A 45 -10.97 14.13 -3.10
CA PRO A 45 -11.85 14.16 -4.25
C PRO A 45 -11.10 13.89 -5.57
N LEU A 46 -11.85 13.97 -6.69
CA LEU A 46 -11.30 13.98 -8.03
C LEU A 46 -10.42 15.22 -8.29
N SER A 47 -9.37 15.03 -9.08
CA SER A 47 -8.51 16.06 -9.64
C SER A 47 -8.79 16.20 -11.14
N THR A 48 -8.69 17.41 -11.67
CA THR A 48 -8.67 17.67 -13.11
C THR A 48 -7.25 17.62 -13.69
N ALA A 49 -6.24 17.48 -12.83
CA ALA A 49 -4.85 17.37 -13.23
C ALA A 49 -4.59 15.99 -13.84
N PRO A 50 -4.23 15.87 -15.13
CA PRO A 50 -4.09 14.58 -15.76
C PRO A 50 -2.82 13.85 -15.33
N VAL A 51 -2.90 12.52 -15.32
CA VAL A 51 -1.72 11.63 -15.20
C VAL A 51 -0.86 11.76 -16.46
N THR A 52 0.46 11.83 -16.30
CA THR A 52 1.42 12.00 -17.40
C THR A 52 2.47 10.90 -17.47
N SER A 53 2.77 10.23 -16.33
CA SER A 53 3.80 9.18 -16.30
C SER A 53 3.59 8.22 -15.14
N VAL A 54 4.08 6.99 -15.31
CA VAL A 54 4.25 6.01 -14.23
C VAL A 54 5.67 5.46 -14.31
N ARG A 55 6.38 5.49 -13.20
CA ARG A 55 7.77 5.03 -13.11
C ARG A 55 8.03 4.36 -11.77
N THR A 56 9.10 3.58 -11.68
CA THR A 56 9.48 2.87 -10.46
C THR A 56 10.93 3.12 -10.08
N GLY A 57 11.28 2.82 -8.84
CA GLY A 57 12.64 2.89 -8.32
C GLY A 57 12.83 1.94 -7.14
N GLN A 58 14.04 1.41 -6.99
CA GLN A 58 14.44 0.63 -5.83
C GLN A 58 15.04 1.53 -4.76
N HIS A 59 14.74 1.22 -3.50
CA HIS A 59 15.35 1.80 -2.32
C HIS A 59 15.81 0.68 -1.38
N TYR A 60 16.67 0.99 -0.45
CA TYR A 60 17.23 -0.02 0.47
C TYR A 60 16.16 -0.79 1.27
N CYS A 61 15.07 -0.14 1.67
CA CYS A 61 14.04 -0.73 2.53
C CYS A 61 12.70 -1.01 1.83
N PHE A 62 12.50 -0.49 0.62
CA PHE A 62 11.23 -0.56 -0.12
C PHE A 62 11.44 -0.36 -1.63
N ASP A 63 10.51 -0.84 -2.41
CA ASP A 63 10.38 -0.45 -3.81
C ASP A 63 9.33 0.66 -3.93
N ARG A 64 9.55 1.59 -4.85
CA ARG A 64 8.72 2.79 -5.07
C ARG A 64 8.08 2.78 -6.44
N MET A 65 6.80 3.09 -6.49
CA MET A 65 6.10 3.51 -7.70
C MET A 65 5.74 4.99 -7.58
N VAL A 66 5.91 5.73 -8.67
CA VAL A 66 5.57 7.15 -8.77
C VAL A 66 4.62 7.33 -9.93
N VAL A 67 3.50 7.99 -9.69
CA VAL A 67 2.58 8.48 -10.72
C VAL A 67 2.73 10.00 -10.77
N ASP A 68 3.15 10.52 -11.92
CA ASP A 68 3.32 11.96 -12.15
C ASP A 68 2.02 12.55 -12.73
N LEU A 69 1.62 13.72 -12.24
CA LEU A 69 0.45 14.47 -12.67
C LEU A 69 0.85 15.88 -13.10
N ASN A 70 0.18 16.42 -14.10
CA ASN A 70 0.31 17.83 -14.49
C ASN A 70 -0.67 18.71 -13.70
N GLY A 71 -0.38 18.90 -12.42
CA GLY A 71 -1.17 19.63 -11.44
C GLY A 71 -1.32 18.85 -10.13
N PRO A 72 -2.17 19.29 -9.17
CA PRO A 72 -2.20 18.73 -7.83
C PRO A 72 -2.84 17.33 -7.77
N VAL A 73 -2.20 16.40 -7.03
CA VAL A 73 -2.86 15.17 -6.58
C VAL A 73 -3.88 15.54 -5.50
N LYS A 74 -5.17 15.36 -5.78
CA LYS A 74 -6.25 15.63 -4.82
C LYS A 74 -6.75 14.40 -4.12
N GLY A 75 -6.69 13.23 -4.79
CA GLY A 75 -7.21 12.02 -4.21
C GLY A 75 -6.65 10.74 -4.83
N TYR A 76 -6.79 9.66 -4.07
CA TYR A 76 -6.37 8.32 -4.46
C TYR A 76 -7.05 7.25 -3.60
N THR A 77 -7.02 6.02 -4.09
CA THR A 77 -7.30 4.81 -3.31
C THR A 77 -6.25 3.76 -3.62
N VAL A 78 -5.58 3.24 -2.59
CA VAL A 78 -4.59 2.16 -2.71
C VAL A 78 -4.95 1.04 -1.74
N ARG A 79 -5.16 -0.16 -2.27
CA ARG A 79 -5.58 -1.31 -1.47
C ARG A 79 -5.13 -2.63 -2.08
N TYR A 80 -4.89 -3.62 -1.23
CA TYR A 80 -4.76 -5.00 -1.67
C TYR A 80 -6.09 -5.55 -2.17
N VAL A 81 -6.05 -6.21 -3.33
CA VAL A 81 -7.20 -6.81 -4.00
C VAL A 81 -6.91 -8.26 -4.39
N PRO A 82 -7.92 -9.14 -4.45
CA PRO A 82 -7.74 -10.48 -4.99
C PRO A 82 -7.41 -10.44 -6.49
N GLU A 83 -8.02 -9.51 -7.22
CA GLU A 83 -7.83 -9.30 -8.66
C GLU A 83 -7.80 -7.80 -8.97
N VAL A 84 -6.97 -7.41 -9.94
CA VAL A 84 -6.96 -6.05 -10.49
C VAL A 84 -8.08 -5.96 -11.53
N ILE A 85 -8.94 -4.98 -11.37
CA ILE A 85 -10.09 -4.76 -12.25
C ILE A 85 -9.85 -3.54 -13.11
N GLN A 86 -10.12 -3.68 -14.39
CA GLN A 86 -10.08 -2.56 -15.34
C GLN A 86 -11.28 -1.63 -15.12
N ASP A 87 -10.99 -0.35 -14.96
CA ASP A 87 -12.04 0.67 -14.85
C ASP A 87 -12.90 0.73 -16.13
N GLY A 88 -14.19 0.94 -15.95
CA GLY A 88 -15.19 1.04 -17.03
C GLY A 88 -15.68 -0.30 -17.56
N SER A 89 -14.81 -1.27 -17.85
CA SER A 89 -15.21 -2.58 -18.41
C SER A 89 -15.49 -3.63 -17.36
N GLY A 90 -14.86 -3.53 -16.17
CA GLY A 90 -14.93 -4.56 -15.12
C GLY A 90 -14.10 -5.82 -15.41
N PHE A 91 -13.32 -5.86 -16.49
CA PHE A 91 -12.51 -7.03 -16.80
C PHE A 91 -11.34 -7.18 -15.83
N THR A 92 -11.07 -8.43 -15.44
CA THR A 92 -9.88 -8.78 -14.66
C THR A 92 -8.62 -8.65 -15.52
N ILE A 93 -7.61 -7.97 -14.98
CA ILE A 93 -6.28 -7.85 -15.56
C ILE A 93 -5.34 -8.81 -14.85
N PRO A 94 -4.73 -9.77 -15.55
CA PRO A 94 -3.73 -10.64 -14.96
C PRO A 94 -2.52 -9.83 -14.48
N VAL A 95 -2.12 -10.02 -13.23
CA VAL A 95 -0.96 -9.35 -12.63
C VAL A 95 -0.11 -10.38 -11.89
N GLN A 96 1.17 -10.44 -12.21
CA GLN A 96 2.13 -11.34 -11.57
C GLN A 96 2.37 -10.96 -10.11
N GLY A 97 2.69 -11.95 -9.28
CA GLY A 97 2.96 -11.75 -7.85
C GLY A 97 2.01 -12.54 -6.96
N ARG A 98 2.38 -12.69 -5.69
CA ARG A 98 1.54 -13.40 -4.70
C ARG A 98 0.47 -12.50 -4.08
N ALA A 99 0.64 -11.17 -4.20
CA ALA A 99 -0.34 -10.19 -3.79
C ALA A 99 -0.39 -9.04 -4.80
N ARG A 100 -1.51 -8.33 -4.84
CA ARG A 100 -1.78 -7.27 -5.80
C ARG A 100 -2.33 -6.05 -5.09
N LEU A 101 -1.72 -4.89 -5.35
CA LEU A 101 -2.29 -3.60 -5.00
C LEU A 101 -3.00 -3.04 -6.23
N GLN A 102 -4.23 -2.60 -6.08
CA GLN A 102 -4.87 -1.70 -7.03
C GLN A 102 -4.65 -0.28 -6.55
N VAL A 103 -4.01 0.51 -7.38
CA VAL A 103 -3.71 1.92 -7.16
C VAL A 103 -4.60 2.72 -8.08
N THR A 104 -5.62 3.35 -7.53
CA THR A 104 -6.53 4.24 -8.26
C THR A 104 -6.17 5.67 -7.91
N VAL A 105 -5.75 6.43 -8.91
CA VAL A 105 -5.54 7.87 -8.81
C VAL A 105 -6.85 8.55 -9.19
N ASN A 106 -7.34 9.46 -8.35
CA ASN A 106 -8.55 10.24 -8.64
C ASN A 106 -8.22 11.36 -9.63
N ALA A 107 -7.71 10.99 -10.78
CA ALA A 107 -7.24 11.86 -11.85
C ALA A 107 -7.32 11.12 -13.21
N PRO A 108 -7.73 11.81 -14.31
CA PRO A 108 -7.82 11.21 -15.64
C PRO A 108 -6.43 11.01 -16.27
N SER A 109 -6.33 10.18 -17.30
CA SER A 109 -5.18 10.14 -18.21
C SER A 109 -5.42 10.91 -19.53
N TYR A 110 -6.25 11.93 -19.46
CA TYR A 110 -6.57 12.87 -20.54
C TYR A 110 -6.77 14.28 -19.98
N ASP A 111 -6.53 15.30 -20.80
CA ASP A 111 -6.73 16.70 -20.43
C ASP A 111 -8.22 17.14 -20.55
N GLN A 112 -8.49 18.40 -20.21
CA GLN A 112 -9.85 18.97 -20.27
C GLN A 112 -10.43 19.05 -21.69
N ASN A 113 -9.59 18.95 -22.72
CA ASN A 113 -10.01 18.93 -24.12
C ASN A 113 -10.20 17.50 -24.64
N GLY A 114 -10.01 16.49 -23.81
CA GLY A 114 -10.07 15.08 -24.17
C GLY A 114 -8.79 14.53 -24.81
N ASN A 115 -7.71 15.32 -24.90
CA ASN A 115 -6.45 14.82 -25.42
C ASN A 115 -5.81 13.87 -24.43
N VAL A 116 -5.36 12.71 -24.91
CA VAL A 116 -4.69 11.69 -24.10
C VAL A 116 -3.36 12.22 -23.60
N THR A 117 -3.13 12.17 -22.30
CA THR A 117 -1.89 12.61 -21.64
C THR A 117 -1.02 11.43 -21.19
N TYR A 118 -1.63 10.27 -20.98
CA TYR A 118 -0.93 9.04 -20.65
C TYR A 118 -1.58 7.82 -21.30
N ASN A 119 -0.92 7.24 -22.28
CA ASN A 119 -1.32 6.00 -22.96
C ASN A 119 -0.08 5.14 -23.23
N PRO A 120 0.36 4.34 -22.26
CA PRO A 120 1.58 3.54 -22.40
C PRO A 120 1.43 2.49 -23.50
N ALA A 121 2.47 2.33 -24.33
CA ALA A 121 2.48 1.32 -25.40
C ALA A 121 2.45 -0.10 -24.84
N ALA A 122 3.17 -0.34 -23.74
CA ALA A 122 3.22 -1.63 -23.04
C ALA A 122 2.33 -1.60 -21.79
N LYS A 123 1.01 -1.78 -21.97
CA LYS A 123 0.05 -1.72 -20.84
C LYS A 123 0.27 -2.80 -19.78
N ALA A 124 0.80 -3.95 -20.17
CA ALA A 124 1.10 -5.06 -19.25
C ALA A 124 2.43 -4.88 -18.50
N GLU A 125 3.26 -3.91 -18.88
CA GLU A 125 4.58 -3.69 -18.26
C GLU A 125 4.95 -2.21 -18.34
N LEU A 126 4.41 -1.42 -17.40
CA LEU A 126 4.65 0.03 -17.35
C LEU A 126 6.08 0.40 -16.98
N SER A 127 6.79 -0.50 -16.34
CA SER A 127 8.17 -0.31 -15.90
C SER A 127 8.83 -1.67 -15.73
N ASN A 128 10.09 -1.78 -16.15
CA ASN A 128 10.87 -2.98 -15.88
C ASN A 128 11.24 -3.04 -14.40
N VAL A 129 10.70 -4.05 -13.71
CA VAL A 129 10.93 -4.32 -12.30
C VAL A 129 11.71 -5.61 -12.06
N ALA A 130 12.38 -6.12 -13.10
CA ALA A 130 13.28 -7.26 -12.96
C ALA A 130 14.37 -6.96 -11.91
N GLY A 131 14.58 -7.89 -10.99
CA GLY A 131 15.53 -7.72 -9.89
C GLY A 131 15.04 -6.88 -8.71
N TYR A 132 13.82 -6.31 -8.74
CA TYR A 132 13.24 -5.63 -7.58
C TYR A 132 12.93 -6.62 -6.44
N GLN A 133 13.13 -6.19 -5.19
CA GLN A 133 12.92 -7.09 -4.06
C GLN A 133 11.43 -7.37 -3.81
N THR A 134 10.56 -6.40 -4.04
CA THR A 134 9.13 -6.51 -3.76
C THR A 134 8.27 -6.52 -5.01
N PHE A 135 8.51 -5.60 -5.96
CA PHE A 135 7.69 -5.49 -7.17
C PHE A 135 7.90 -6.68 -8.11
N ARG A 136 6.83 -7.11 -8.77
CA ARG A 136 6.84 -8.21 -9.75
C ARG A 136 6.31 -7.80 -11.10
N GLN A 137 5.39 -6.83 -11.13
CA GLN A 137 4.83 -6.28 -12.36
C GLN A 137 4.10 -4.97 -12.04
N VAL A 138 4.06 -4.05 -13.01
CA VAL A 138 3.26 -2.83 -12.97
C VAL A 138 2.44 -2.77 -14.24
N VAL A 139 1.11 -2.79 -14.15
CA VAL A 139 0.21 -2.83 -15.29
C VAL A 139 -0.70 -1.62 -15.34
N TYR A 140 -1.05 -1.15 -16.51
CA TYR A 140 -2.08 -0.13 -16.70
C TYR A 140 -3.46 -0.78 -16.69
N ALA A 141 -4.31 -0.39 -15.75
CA ALA A 141 -5.66 -0.92 -15.59
C ALA A 141 -6.76 0.02 -16.14
N GLY A 142 -6.37 1.01 -16.93
CA GLY A 142 -7.30 1.90 -17.62
C GLY A 142 -7.47 3.26 -16.96
N SER A 143 -8.19 4.14 -17.69
CA SER A 143 -8.69 5.42 -17.18
C SER A 143 -10.12 5.59 -17.63
N PHE A 144 -11.00 5.85 -16.67
CA PHE A 144 -12.43 5.99 -16.92
C PHE A 144 -13.07 6.97 -15.92
N GLU A 145 -13.96 7.84 -16.36
CA GLU A 145 -14.72 8.80 -15.53
C GLU A 145 -13.85 9.62 -14.55
N GLY A 146 -12.66 10.03 -15.00
CA GLY A 146 -11.76 10.84 -14.19
C GLY A 146 -10.86 10.06 -13.21
N TYR A 147 -10.88 8.74 -13.26
CA TYR A 147 -9.98 7.88 -12.51
C TYR A 147 -8.96 7.22 -13.42
N THR A 148 -7.78 6.97 -12.91
CA THR A 148 -6.76 6.16 -13.58
C THR A 148 -6.29 5.07 -12.61
N SER A 149 -6.39 3.80 -13.04
CA SER A 149 -6.03 2.64 -12.24
C SER A 149 -4.78 1.95 -12.76
N ILE A 150 -3.96 1.50 -11.81
CA ILE A 150 -2.71 0.77 -12.01
C ILE A 150 -2.74 -0.47 -11.12
N GLY A 151 -2.40 -1.62 -11.69
CA GLY A 151 -2.16 -2.85 -10.96
C GLY A 151 -0.69 -2.97 -10.61
N LEU A 152 -0.39 -3.15 -9.32
CA LEU A 152 0.96 -3.37 -8.83
C LEU A 152 1.06 -4.77 -8.22
N GLY A 153 1.70 -5.68 -8.94
CA GLY A 153 2.01 -7.02 -8.46
C GLY A 153 3.21 -7.02 -7.54
N VAL A 154 3.07 -7.66 -6.38
CA VAL A 154 4.12 -7.72 -5.37
C VAL A 154 4.33 -9.15 -4.87
N ARG A 155 5.52 -9.45 -4.32
CA ARG A 155 5.89 -10.81 -3.90
C ARG A 155 5.04 -11.36 -2.75
N ALA A 156 4.47 -10.49 -1.90
CA ALA A 156 3.62 -10.84 -0.76
C ALA A 156 2.79 -9.63 -0.32
N ARG A 157 1.79 -9.85 0.55
CA ARG A 157 1.09 -8.75 1.22
C ARG A 157 2.02 -8.13 2.27
N LEU A 158 2.63 -7.00 1.92
CA LEU A 158 3.63 -6.28 2.71
C LEU A 158 3.11 -4.91 3.15
N PRO A 159 3.72 -4.29 4.17
CA PRO A 159 3.41 -2.91 4.53
C PRO A 159 3.65 -1.96 3.36
N PHE A 160 2.78 -0.97 3.21
CA PHE A 160 2.95 0.08 2.20
C PHE A 160 2.54 1.44 2.76
N ARG A 161 3.09 2.51 2.16
CA ARG A 161 2.62 3.88 2.40
C ARG A 161 2.31 4.58 1.09
N VAL A 162 1.50 5.62 1.18
CA VAL A 162 1.17 6.51 0.08
C VAL A 162 1.53 7.94 0.50
N LEU A 163 2.20 8.66 -0.39
CA LEU A 163 2.60 10.04 -0.19
C LEU A 163 2.20 10.87 -1.41
N THR A 164 1.88 12.13 -1.20
CA THR A 164 1.74 13.11 -2.26
C THR A 164 2.85 14.14 -2.12
N LEU A 165 3.53 14.47 -3.21
CA LEU A 165 4.58 15.49 -3.25
C LEU A 165 4.30 16.48 -4.37
N ASP A 166 4.44 17.76 -4.08
CA ASP A 166 4.38 18.80 -5.10
C ASP A 166 5.68 18.87 -5.92
N GLY A 167 5.58 19.41 -7.13
CA GLY A 167 6.67 19.62 -8.05
C GLY A 167 7.09 18.38 -8.86
N PRO A 168 7.97 18.56 -9.85
CA PRO A 168 8.58 19.82 -10.27
C PRO A 168 7.55 20.75 -10.98
N GLY A 169 7.79 22.03 -10.89
CA GLY A 169 6.92 23.07 -11.48
C GLY A 169 5.51 23.03 -10.88
N SER A 170 4.49 23.11 -11.73
CA SER A 170 3.08 23.02 -11.33
C SER A 170 2.56 21.58 -11.16
N GLY A 171 3.40 20.58 -11.43
CA GLY A 171 3.05 19.19 -11.31
C GLY A 171 3.07 18.67 -9.88
N SER A 172 2.64 17.43 -9.71
CA SER A 172 2.71 16.70 -8.44
C SER A 172 2.90 15.20 -8.68
N ARG A 173 3.14 14.47 -7.61
CA ARG A 173 3.42 13.03 -7.66
C ARG A 173 2.63 12.29 -6.60
N LEU A 174 1.95 11.23 -7.00
CA LEU A 174 1.49 10.20 -6.09
C LEU A 174 2.58 9.14 -5.98
N ILE A 175 3.00 8.83 -4.76
CA ILE A 175 4.07 7.87 -4.47
C ILE A 175 3.48 6.72 -3.68
N VAL A 176 3.75 5.50 -4.13
CA VAL A 176 3.41 4.27 -3.41
C VAL A 176 4.70 3.52 -3.12
N ASP A 177 5.07 3.43 -1.85
CA ASP A 177 6.20 2.64 -1.37
C ASP A 177 5.70 1.33 -0.76
N VAL A 178 6.28 0.21 -1.16
CA VAL A 178 5.99 -1.09 -0.56
C VAL A 178 7.25 -1.65 0.05
N ALA A 179 7.21 -1.93 1.34
CA ALA A 179 8.35 -2.42 2.12
C ALA A 179 8.85 -3.77 1.59
N HIS A 180 10.13 -4.05 1.82
CA HIS A 180 10.68 -5.36 1.49
C HIS A 180 10.26 -6.43 2.50
N PHE A 181 10.03 -6.06 3.77
CA PHE A 181 9.64 -6.97 4.86
C PHE A 181 8.63 -6.31 5.80
N TRP A 182 8.09 -7.09 6.70
CA TRP A 182 7.30 -6.65 7.85
C TRP A 182 8.20 -6.12 8.96
#